data_115796dfea9427712fcb52117948cc44
#
_entry.id   115796dfea9427712fcb52117948cc44
#
_cell.length_a   1.000
_cell.length_b   1.000
_cell.length_c   1.000
_cell.angle_alpha   90.00
_cell.angle_beta   90.00
_cell.angle_gamma   90.00
#
_symmetry.space_group_name_H-M   'P 1'
#
loop_
_entity.id
_entity.type
_entity.pdbx_description
1 polymer ?
#
loop_
_entity_poly.entity_id
_entity_poly.type
_entity_poly.pdbx_seq_one_letter_code
_entity_poly.pdbx_strand_id
1 'polypeptide(L)'
;MAIVHYPAIIERADDGFSVFFPDLPGCTSAGVTMQEAALGAEEALSGHLAIMAQYGDPIPEPSSIDTIARDPDVDEAARVLVRGDRPGRAVRVQVSIDEGLLARIDRVASNRSGFLADAARAKLAAMG
;
A
#
# COMPACT_ATOMS: atom_id res chain seq x y z
N MET A 1 9.99 -4.94 -2.68
CA MET A 1 8.96 -3.91 -2.93
C MET A 1 9.13 -3.34 -4.32
N ALA A 2 8.04 -3.09 -4.99
CA ALA A 2 8.06 -2.50 -6.32
C ALA A 2 7.33 -1.15 -6.30
N ILE A 3 7.81 -0.21 -7.09
CA ILE A 3 7.11 1.06 -7.27
C ILE A 3 6.01 0.85 -8.30
N VAL A 4 4.81 1.29 -7.97
CA VAL A 4 3.64 1.24 -8.86
C VAL A 4 3.02 2.63 -8.94
N HIS A 5 2.26 2.86 -10.00
CA HIS A 5 1.51 4.09 -10.18
C HIS A 5 0.05 3.74 -10.44
N TYR A 6 -0.83 4.22 -9.57
CA TYR A 6 -2.27 4.03 -9.74
C TYR A 6 -2.93 5.34 -10.14
N PRO A 7 -3.90 5.28 -11.06
CA PRO A 7 -4.65 6.47 -11.40
C PRO A 7 -5.53 6.89 -10.22
N ALA A 8 -5.57 8.18 -9.97
CA ALA A 8 -6.37 8.78 -8.92
C ALA A 8 -7.15 9.97 -9.48
N ILE A 9 -8.35 10.16 -8.97
CA ILE A 9 -9.21 11.28 -9.33
C ILE A 9 -9.19 12.25 -8.17
N ILE A 10 -8.87 13.51 -8.47
CA ILE A 10 -8.96 14.60 -7.50
C ILE A 10 -10.26 15.32 -7.78
N GLU A 11 -11.14 15.34 -6.78
CA GLU A 11 -12.43 16.01 -6.88
C GLU A 11 -12.50 17.20 -5.95
N ARG A 12 -13.30 18.20 -6.34
CA ARG A 12 -13.57 19.34 -5.49
C ARG A 12 -14.53 18.92 -4.37
N ALA A 13 -14.23 19.31 -3.16
CA ALA A 13 -15.05 19.13 -1.99
C ALA A 13 -15.35 20.50 -1.38
N ASP A 14 -16.29 20.54 -0.43
CA ASP A 14 -16.76 21.82 0.14
C ASP A 14 -15.63 22.66 0.73
N ASP A 15 -14.68 22.03 1.43
CA ASP A 15 -13.60 22.71 2.12
C ASP A 15 -12.21 22.41 1.53
N GLY A 16 -12.15 21.94 0.29
CA GLY A 16 -10.88 21.61 -0.33
C GLY A 16 -11.02 20.57 -1.43
N PHE A 17 -10.18 19.55 -1.34
CA PHE A 17 -10.12 18.50 -2.36
C PHE A 17 -10.06 17.13 -1.71
N SER A 18 -10.64 16.14 -2.36
CA SER A 18 -10.47 14.74 -1.98
C SER A 18 -9.95 13.93 -3.16
N VAL A 19 -9.28 12.83 -2.84
CA VAL A 19 -8.69 11.93 -3.83
C VAL A 19 -9.25 10.54 -3.59
N PHE A 20 -9.62 9.87 -4.67
CA PHE A 20 -9.96 8.45 -4.60
C PHE A 20 -9.29 7.70 -5.74
N PHE A 21 -9.14 6.41 -5.54
CA PHE A 21 -8.51 5.51 -6.51
C PHE A 21 -9.57 4.59 -7.08
N PRO A 22 -9.93 4.73 -8.36
CA PRO A 22 -10.95 3.86 -8.97
C PRO A 22 -10.63 2.36 -8.85
N ASP A 23 -9.36 1.99 -8.93
CA ASP A 23 -8.94 0.59 -8.84
C ASP A 23 -8.93 0.03 -7.41
N LEU A 24 -8.94 0.91 -6.41
CA LEU A 24 -8.77 0.54 -5.01
C LEU A 24 -9.87 1.17 -4.15
N PRO A 25 -11.07 0.57 -4.14
CA PRO A 25 -12.17 1.08 -3.31
C PRO A 25 -11.76 1.22 -1.85
N GLY A 26 -12.11 2.34 -1.24
CA GLY A 26 -11.75 2.64 0.15
C GLY A 26 -10.40 3.33 0.34
N CYS A 27 -9.57 3.40 -0.70
CA CYS A 27 -8.32 4.16 -0.64
C CYS A 27 -8.61 5.62 -0.99
N THR A 28 -8.51 6.50 -0.01
CA THR A 28 -8.86 7.92 -0.16
C THR A 28 -7.86 8.82 0.55
N SER A 29 -7.82 10.08 0.11
CA SER A 29 -7.03 11.13 0.73
C SER A 29 -7.78 12.45 0.61
N ALA A 30 -7.38 13.46 1.34
CA ALA A 30 -7.97 14.79 1.28
C ALA A 30 -6.94 15.85 1.66
N GLY A 31 -7.21 17.07 1.26
CA GLY A 31 -6.37 18.22 1.60
C GLY A 31 -7.11 19.52 1.33
N VAL A 32 -6.65 20.60 1.94
CA VAL A 32 -7.21 21.94 1.71
C VAL A 32 -6.85 22.42 0.30
N THR A 33 -5.67 22.05 -0.18
CA THR A 33 -5.22 22.34 -1.53
C THR A 33 -5.12 21.05 -2.35
N MET A 34 -5.14 21.20 -3.66
CA MET A 34 -4.96 20.08 -4.57
C MET A 34 -3.60 19.40 -4.34
N GLN A 35 -2.56 20.19 -4.08
CA GLN A 35 -1.22 19.66 -3.81
C GLN A 35 -1.18 18.83 -2.53
N GLU A 36 -1.80 19.30 -1.45
CA GLU A 36 -1.87 18.55 -0.20
C GLU A 36 -2.61 17.22 -0.39
N ALA A 37 -3.74 17.27 -1.10
CA ALA A 37 -4.52 16.06 -1.38
C ALA A 37 -3.71 15.04 -2.20
N ALA A 38 -2.98 15.50 -3.21
CA ALA A 38 -2.16 14.66 -4.07
C ALA A 38 -0.98 14.05 -3.31
N LEU A 39 -0.29 14.84 -2.49
CA LEU A 39 0.84 14.33 -1.69
C LEU A 39 0.38 13.34 -0.62
N GLY A 40 -0.74 13.64 0.04
CA GLY A 40 -1.36 12.72 0.99
C GLY A 40 -1.79 11.41 0.35
N ALA A 41 -2.14 11.44 -0.93
CA ALA A 41 -2.55 10.26 -1.67
C ALA A 41 -1.42 9.23 -1.82
N GLU A 42 -0.17 9.66 -1.90
CA GLU A 42 0.97 8.75 -1.96
C GLU A 42 1.07 7.89 -0.69
N GLU A 43 0.95 8.51 0.46
CA GLU A 43 0.98 7.83 1.76
C GLU A 43 -0.23 6.91 1.91
N ALA A 44 -1.41 7.40 1.56
CA ALA A 44 -2.65 6.62 1.62
C ALA A 44 -2.57 5.38 0.73
N LEU A 45 -2.03 5.52 -0.48
CA LEU A 45 -1.86 4.41 -1.41
C LEU A 45 -0.91 3.35 -0.85
N SER A 46 0.27 3.75 -0.42
CA SER A 46 1.26 2.81 0.12
C SER A 46 0.74 2.08 1.37
N GLY A 47 0.05 2.81 2.25
CA GLY A 47 -0.58 2.22 3.43
C GLY A 47 -1.69 1.22 3.07
N HIS A 48 -2.52 1.56 2.10
CA HIS A 48 -3.61 0.69 1.64
C HIS A 48 -3.07 -0.61 1.03
N LEU A 49 -2.05 -0.50 0.17
CA LEU A 49 -1.42 -1.67 -0.45
C LEU A 49 -0.74 -2.57 0.58
N ALA A 50 -0.10 -1.98 1.60
CA ALA A 50 0.52 -2.72 2.69
C ALA A 50 -0.52 -3.53 3.47
N ILE A 51 -1.67 -2.95 3.77
CA ILE A 51 -2.75 -3.63 4.47
C ILE A 51 -3.33 -4.77 3.61
N MET A 52 -3.55 -4.53 2.33
CA MET A 52 -4.03 -5.56 1.43
C MET A 52 -3.08 -6.76 1.38
N ALA A 53 -1.78 -6.49 1.29
CA ALA A 53 -0.76 -7.54 1.29
C ALA A 53 -0.74 -8.32 2.60
N GLN A 54 -0.90 -7.62 3.73
CA GLN A 54 -0.92 -8.23 5.06
C GLN A 54 -2.09 -9.21 5.20
N TYR A 55 -3.26 -8.88 4.67
CA TYR A 55 -4.44 -9.72 4.75
C TYR A 55 -4.58 -10.70 3.56
N GLY A 56 -3.62 -10.70 2.65
CA GLY A 56 -3.66 -11.59 1.50
C GLY A 56 -4.71 -11.22 0.46
N ASP A 57 -5.20 -9.99 0.48
CA ASP A 57 -6.17 -9.52 -0.51
C ASP A 57 -5.49 -9.38 -1.88
N PRO A 58 -6.19 -9.75 -2.96
CA PRO A 58 -5.61 -9.56 -4.29
C PRO A 58 -5.46 -8.09 -4.62
N ILE A 59 -4.24 -7.70 -5.00
CA ILE A 59 -3.94 -6.33 -5.41
C ILE A 59 -4.12 -6.24 -6.92
N PRO A 60 -5.09 -5.44 -7.42
CA PRO A 60 -5.33 -5.34 -8.86
C PRO A 60 -4.17 -4.61 -9.55
N GLU A 61 -3.92 -4.97 -10.79
CA GLU A 61 -3.00 -4.20 -11.61
C GLU A 61 -3.59 -2.81 -11.92
N PRO A 62 -2.77 -1.76 -11.98
CA PRO A 62 -3.28 -0.43 -12.27
C PRO A 62 -3.93 -0.33 -13.64
N SER A 63 -5.09 0.28 -13.70
CA SER A 63 -5.74 0.64 -14.97
C SER A 63 -4.97 1.76 -15.65
N SER A 64 -5.11 1.85 -16.97
CA SER A 64 -4.62 3.02 -17.68
C SER A 64 -5.49 4.23 -17.33
N ILE A 65 -4.86 5.36 -17.04
CA ILE A 65 -5.59 6.59 -16.69
C ILE A 65 -6.56 7.03 -17.82
N ASP A 66 -6.22 6.71 -19.06
CA ASP A 66 -7.03 7.06 -20.21
C ASP A 66 -8.32 6.24 -20.31
N THR A 67 -8.38 5.08 -19.68
CA THR A 67 -9.54 4.17 -19.76
C THR A 67 -10.60 4.43 -18.70
N ILE A 68 -10.31 5.31 -17.73
CA ILE A 68 -11.24 5.60 -16.65
C ILE A 68 -12.29 6.59 -17.14
N ALA A 69 -13.54 6.14 -17.16
CA ALA A 69 -14.65 6.97 -17.58
C ALA A 69 -14.87 8.13 -16.59
N ARG A 70 -15.30 9.26 -17.11
CA ARG A 70 -15.69 10.39 -16.27
C ARG A 70 -17.03 10.08 -15.61
N ASP A 71 -17.10 10.26 -14.29
CA ASP A 71 -18.32 10.09 -13.52
C ASP A 71 -19.03 11.45 -13.43
N PRO A 72 -20.27 11.59 -13.93
CA PRO A 72 -20.97 12.87 -13.88
C PRO A 72 -21.32 13.32 -12.45
N ASP A 73 -21.33 12.40 -11.47
CA ASP A 73 -21.60 12.72 -10.08
C ASP A 73 -20.35 13.21 -9.33
N VAL A 74 -19.18 13.19 -9.97
CA VAL A 74 -17.91 13.63 -9.40
C VAL A 74 -17.49 14.95 -10.04
N ASP A 75 -17.24 15.96 -9.21
CA ASP A 75 -16.69 17.24 -9.68
C ASP A 75 -15.16 17.10 -9.81
N GLU A 76 -14.77 16.47 -10.90
CA GLU A 76 -13.36 16.16 -11.16
C GLU A 76 -12.55 17.42 -11.44
N ALA A 77 -11.56 17.69 -10.57
CA ALA A 77 -10.62 18.80 -10.76
C ALA A 77 -9.43 18.38 -11.60
N ALA A 78 -8.95 17.15 -11.40
CA ALA A 78 -7.81 16.60 -12.11
C ALA A 78 -7.76 15.08 -11.94
N ARG A 79 -7.01 14.44 -12.81
CA ARG A 79 -6.65 13.04 -12.61
C ARG A 79 -5.13 12.91 -12.72
N VAL A 80 -4.55 12.12 -11.84
CA VAL A 80 -3.09 12.01 -11.73
C VAL A 80 -2.70 10.56 -11.53
N LEU A 81 -1.44 10.26 -11.86
CA LEU A 81 -0.85 8.99 -11.47
C LEU A 81 -0.17 9.19 -10.13
N VAL A 82 -0.54 8.39 -9.15
CA VAL A 82 0.01 8.47 -7.80
C VAL A 82 0.97 7.31 -7.60
N ARG A 83 2.16 7.64 -7.13
CA ARG A 83 3.20 6.66 -6.84
C ARG A 83 2.94 5.98 -5.50
N GLY A 84 3.09 4.67 -5.46
CA GLY A 84 3.00 3.90 -4.24
C GLY A 84 4.02 2.76 -4.22
N ASP A 85 4.23 2.23 -3.03
CA ASP A 85 5.08 1.05 -2.83
C ASP A 85 4.18 -0.18 -2.73
N ARG A 86 4.34 -1.11 -3.67
CA ARG A 86 3.62 -2.38 -3.65
C ARG A 86 4.49 -3.42 -2.96
N PRO A 87 4.05 -3.98 -1.81
CA PRO A 87 4.77 -5.06 -1.16
C PRO A 87 4.82 -6.29 -2.06
N GLY A 88 5.92 -7.04 -1.96
CA GLY A 88 6.03 -8.31 -2.63
C GLY A 88 5.02 -9.30 -2.07
N ARG A 89 4.60 -10.26 -2.91
CA ARG A 89 3.72 -11.34 -2.49
C ARG A 89 4.47 -12.24 -1.49
N ALA A 90 3.80 -12.62 -0.41
CA ALA A 90 4.35 -13.59 0.53
C ALA A 90 4.47 -14.95 -0.15
N VAL A 91 5.63 -15.58 0.01
CA VAL A 91 5.92 -16.91 -0.51
C VAL A 91 6.17 -17.83 0.68
N ARG A 92 5.51 -18.99 0.67
CA ARG A 92 5.72 -19.97 1.74
C ARG A 92 7.04 -20.70 1.50
N VAL A 93 7.91 -20.70 2.50
CA VAL A 93 9.19 -21.38 2.48
C VAL A 93 9.33 -22.29 3.70
N GLN A 94 10.13 -23.36 3.57
CA GLN A 94 10.50 -24.20 4.69
C GLN A 94 11.92 -23.89 5.11
N VAL A 95 12.14 -23.73 6.40
CA VAL A 95 13.47 -23.51 6.98
C VAL A 95 13.63 -24.43 8.18
N SER A 96 14.87 -24.85 8.44
CA SER A 96 15.21 -25.61 9.63
C SER A 96 15.81 -24.64 10.66
N ILE A 97 15.27 -24.66 11.86
CA ILE A 97 15.69 -23.79 12.95
C ILE A 97 15.95 -24.65 14.19
N ASP A 98 17.01 -24.31 14.91
CA ASP A 98 17.30 -24.92 16.19
C ASP A 98 16.08 -24.88 17.12
N GLU A 99 15.80 -26.01 17.78
CA GLU A 99 14.64 -26.17 18.66
C GLU A 99 14.61 -25.14 19.80
N GLY A 100 15.75 -24.89 20.43
CA GLY A 100 15.84 -23.91 21.50
C GLY A 100 15.63 -22.49 21.04
N LEU A 101 16.14 -22.15 19.85
CA LEU A 101 15.92 -20.84 19.25
C LEU A 101 14.43 -20.64 18.91
N LEU A 102 13.80 -21.66 18.35
CA LEU A 102 12.38 -21.59 18.03
C LEU A 102 11.53 -21.37 19.28
N ALA A 103 11.84 -22.05 20.38
CA ALA A 103 11.14 -21.86 21.65
C ALA A 103 11.28 -20.42 22.16
N ARG A 104 12.45 -19.83 22.01
CA ARG A 104 12.69 -18.43 22.41
C ARG A 104 11.88 -17.44 21.56
N ILE A 105 11.80 -17.71 20.27
CA ILE A 105 10.97 -16.90 19.36
C ILE A 105 9.50 -16.97 19.78
N ASP A 106 8.99 -18.15 20.06
CA ASP A 106 7.59 -18.36 20.41
C ASP A 106 7.19 -17.69 21.73
N ARG A 107 8.15 -17.43 22.62
CA ARG A 107 7.87 -16.69 23.86
C ARG A 107 7.61 -15.22 23.64
N VAL A 108 8.18 -14.62 22.60
CA VAL A 108 8.13 -13.16 22.38
C VAL A 108 7.31 -12.78 21.15
N ALA A 109 7.04 -13.71 20.25
CA ALA A 109 6.32 -13.44 19.02
C ALA A 109 5.01 -14.21 18.97
N SER A 110 3.94 -13.52 18.63
CA SER A 110 2.64 -14.15 18.37
C SER A 110 2.58 -14.76 16.97
N ASN A 111 3.48 -14.36 16.07
CA ASN A 111 3.53 -14.77 14.67
C ASN A 111 4.98 -15.05 14.27
N ARG A 112 5.31 -16.33 14.08
CA ARG A 112 6.65 -16.76 13.65
C ARG A 112 7.07 -16.14 12.34
N SER A 113 6.16 -16.15 11.34
CA SER A 113 6.47 -15.64 10.01
C SER A 113 6.84 -14.18 10.04
N GLY A 114 6.08 -13.36 10.76
CA GLY A 114 6.37 -11.95 10.94
C GLY A 114 7.70 -11.71 11.64
N PHE A 115 7.95 -12.43 12.73
CA PHE A 115 9.21 -12.33 13.48
C PHE A 115 10.42 -12.67 12.59
N LEU A 116 10.32 -13.78 11.84
CA LEU A 116 11.41 -14.23 10.97
C LEU A 116 11.63 -13.27 9.81
N ALA A 117 10.57 -12.73 9.23
CA ALA A 117 10.69 -11.73 8.16
C ALA A 117 11.39 -10.47 8.66
N ASP A 118 11.01 -9.97 9.84
CA ASP A 118 11.64 -8.80 10.46
C ASP A 118 13.10 -9.05 10.78
N ALA A 119 13.41 -10.24 11.32
CA ALA A 119 14.79 -10.63 11.60
C ALA A 119 15.63 -10.69 10.32
N ALA A 120 15.07 -11.23 9.25
CA ALA A 120 15.75 -11.29 7.96
C ALA A 120 16.03 -9.90 7.40
N ARG A 121 15.05 -8.98 7.47
CA ARG A 121 15.24 -7.60 7.05
C ARG A 121 16.33 -6.90 7.85
N ALA A 122 16.31 -7.07 9.18
CA ALA A 122 17.32 -6.50 10.07
C ALA A 122 18.72 -7.00 9.72
N LYS A 123 18.84 -8.31 9.50
CA LYS A 123 20.13 -8.92 9.15
C LYS A 123 20.66 -8.42 7.82
N LEU A 124 19.79 -8.34 6.80
CA LEU A 124 20.17 -7.83 5.50
C LEU A 124 20.60 -6.35 5.56
N ALA A 125 19.89 -5.55 6.34
CA ALA A 125 20.24 -4.14 6.53
C ALA A 125 21.62 -4.00 7.20
N ALA A 126 21.94 -4.86 8.15
CA ALA A 126 23.24 -4.86 8.84
C ALA A 126 24.39 -5.31 7.92
N MET A 127 24.11 -6.06 6.89
CA MET A 127 25.12 -6.53 5.93
C MET A 127 25.46 -5.49 4.86
N GLY A 128 24.71 -4.42 4.82
CA GLY A 128 24.95 -3.35 3.87
C GLY A 128 23.93 -3.19 2.84
#